data_3acd27b839fdbf5b3d37d9baa141a4da
#
_entry.id   3acd27b839fdbf5b3d37d9baa141a4da
#
_cell.length_a   1.000
_cell.length_b   1.000
_cell.length_c   1.000
_cell.angle_alpha   90.00
_cell.angle_beta   90.00
_cell.angle_gamma   90.00
#
_symmetry.space_group_name_H-M   'P 1'
#
loop_
_entity.id
_entity.type
_entity.pdbx_description
1 polymer ?
#
loop_
_entity_poly.entity_id
_entity_poly.type
_entity_poly.pdbx_seq_one_letter_code
_entity_poly.pdbx_strand_id
1 'polypeptide(L)'
;MIRDITIGQYYPAESAIHKMDARLKLMITFVFIVTLFLVNTFVGYVFVIACMGLTIRASKVPFKFMTRGLKSIIVIILFTVVINLFMTQGEHVLLRVGFLRVTMEGVLLAAKMCVRLVLLIIGSSVLTLTTTPIQLTDAIEYILKPFKRIGVPAHEIAMMMTIALRFIPTLLDETDKIMKAQQARGA
;
A
#
# COMPACT_ATOMS: atom_id res chain seq x y z
N MET A 1 -16.01 21.73 -2.30
CA MET A 1 -14.72 21.30 -1.74
C MET A 1 -14.75 19.99 -0.93
N ILE A 2 -15.88 19.56 -0.37
CA ILE A 2 -15.96 18.29 0.40
C ILE A 2 -16.30 17.07 -0.50
N ARG A 3 -16.76 17.29 -1.73
CA ARG A 3 -17.12 16.24 -2.69
C ARG A 3 -15.95 15.40 -3.22
N ASP A 4 -14.70 15.80 -2.98
CA ASP A 4 -13.51 15.09 -3.45
C ASP A 4 -12.95 14.10 -2.41
N ILE A 5 -13.61 13.94 -1.26
CA ILE A 5 -13.28 12.89 -0.30
C ILE A 5 -13.91 11.60 -0.81
N THR A 6 -13.30 11.02 -1.84
CA THR A 6 -13.58 9.63 -2.21
C THR A 6 -13.15 8.75 -1.05
N ILE A 7 -14.13 8.16 -0.37
CA ILE A 7 -13.90 7.21 0.71
C ILE A 7 -13.22 5.97 0.11
N GLY A 8 -11.88 5.97 0.21
CA GLY A 8 -11.03 4.95 -0.39
C GLY A 8 -10.59 5.28 -1.82
N GLN A 9 -9.37 4.90 -2.15
CA GLN A 9 -8.78 5.06 -3.50
C GLN A 9 -9.21 3.93 -4.45
N TYR A 10 -10.40 3.35 -4.25
CA TYR A 10 -10.90 2.27 -5.10
C TYR A 10 -11.10 2.76 -6.54
N TYR A 11 -10.52 2.05 -7.49
CA TYR A 11 -10.69 2.30 -8.91
C TYR A 11 -11.67 1.26 -9.50
N PRO A 12 -12.89 1.66 -9.92
CA PRO A 12 -13.87 0.74 -10.47
C PRO A 12 -13.40 0.29 -11.87
N ALA A 13 -12.85 -0.93 -11.95
CA ALA A 13 -12.50 -1.57 -13.20
C ALA A 13 -13.02 -3.01 -13.22
N GLU A 14 -13.49 -3.46 -14.37
CA GLU A 14 -13.87 -4.85 -14.57
C GLU A 14 -12.63 -5.68 -14.90
N SER A 15 -12.01 -6.28 -13.89
CA SER A 15 -10.90 -7.19 -14.05
C SER A 15 -11.07 -8.46 -13.22
N ALA A 16 -10.33 -9.52 -13.58
CA ALA A 16 -10.32 -10.77 -12.81
C ALA A 16 -9.95 -10.54 -11.35
N ILE A 17 -9.03 -9.60 -11.09
CA ILE A 17 -8.59 -9.25 -9.73
C ILE A 17 -9.72 -8.54 -8.96
N HIS A 18 -10.50 -7.66 -9.59
CA HIS A 18 -11.62 -6.99 -8.91
C HIS A 18 -12.72 -7.97 -8.49
N LYS A 19 -12.96 -9.01 -9.29
CA LYS A 19 -13.96 -10.07 -8.99
C LYS A 19 -13.49 -11.08 -7.94
N MET A 20 -12.20 -11.08 -7.62
CA MET A 20 -11.62 -12.00 -6.62
C MET A 20 -12.07 -11.61 -5.21
N ASP A 21 -12.26 -12.60 -4.35
CA ASP A 21 -12.63 -12.40 -2.94
C ASP A 21 -11.56 -11.54 -2.22
N ALA A 22 -12.00 -10.53 -1.47
CA ALA A 22 -11.12 -9.63 -0.72
C ALA A 22 -10.24 -10.36 0.31
N ARG A 23 -10.72 -11.46 0.85
CA ARG A 23 -9.99 -12.33 1.78
C ARG A 23 -8.75 -12.92 1.12
N LEU A 24 -8.91 -13.45 -0.11
CA LEU A 24 -7.80 -14.01 -0.89
C LEU A 24 -6.80 -12.92 -1.30
N LYS A 25 -7.29 -11.74 -1.74
CA LYS A 25 -6.43 -10.61 -2.08
C LYS A 25 -5.56 -10.18 -0.90
N LEU A 26 -6.16 -10.06 0.29
CA LEU A 26 -5.44 -9.66 1.50
C LEU A 26 -4.40 -10.71 1.89
N MET A 27 -4.75 -12.00 1.84
CA MET A 27 -3.81 -13.09 2.11
C MET A 27 -2.66 -13.14 1.11
N ILE A 28 -2.95 -13.02 -0.19
CA ILE A 28 -1.92 -12.98 -1.25
C ILE A 28 -1.01 -11.78 -1.06
N THR A 29 -1.55 -10.61 -0.75
CA THR A 29 -0.75 -9.42 -0.49
C THR A 29 0.15 -9.60 0.73
N PHE A 30 -0.36 -10.23 1.80
CA PHE A 30 0.44 -10.53 2.98
C PHE A 30 1.58 -11.50 2.66
N VAL A 31 1.29 -12.60 1.95
CA VAL A 31 2.30 -13.57 1.49
C VAL A 31 3.33 -12.89 0.60
N PHE A 32 2.89 -12.01 -0.32
CA PHE A 32 3.77 -11.22 -1.17
C PHE A 32 4.73 -10.34 -0.36
N ILE A 33 4.23 -9.63 0.67
CA ILE A 33 5.06 -8.81 1.56
C ILE A 33 6.11 -9.69 2.27
N VAL A 34 5.69 -10.79 2.87
CA VAL A 34 6.61 -11.74 3.54
C VAL A 34 7.66 -12.27 2.58
N THR A 35 7.25 -12.68 1.37
CA THR A 35 8.16 -13.18 0.33
C THR A 35 9.21 -12.13 -0.04
N LEU A 36 8.82 -10.85 -0.18
CA LEU A 36 9.74 -9.74 -0.47
C LEU A 36 10.83 -9.58 0.59
N PHE A 37 10.52 -9.84 1.86
CA PHE A 37 11.51 -9.77 2.93
C PHE A 37 12.44 -10.99 2.95
N LEU A 38 11.95 -12.16 2.58
CA LEU A 38 12.74 -13.40 2.55
C LEU A 38 13.65 -13.48 1.32
N VAL A 39 13.26 -12.85 0.21
CA VAL A 39 14.02 -12.87 -1.03
C VAL A 39 15.25 -11.94 -0.93
N ASN A 40 16.44 -12.53 -1.01
CA ASN A 40 17.71 -11.80 -1.07
C ASN A 40 18.49 -12.07 -2.37
N THR A 41 18.04 -13.04 -3.19
CA THR A 41 18.68 -13.46 -4.42
C THR A 41 18.19 -12.65 -5.60
N PHE A 42 19.09 -12.31 -6.54
CA PHE A 42 18.74 -11.56 -7.75
C PHE A 42 17.64 -12.26 -8.58
N VAL A 43 17.74 -13.57 -8.75
CA VAL A 43 16.74 -14.39 -9.45
C VAL A 43 15.37 -14.30 -8.79
N GLY A 44 15.34 -14.29 -7.46
CA GLY A 44 14.11 -14.13 -6.70
C GLY A 44 13.42 -12.78 -6.94
N TYR A 45 14.19 -11.69 -7.03
CA TYR A 45 13.63 -10.37 -7.37
C TYR A 45 13.04 -10.34 -8.78
N VAL A 46 13.72 -10.95 -9.76
CA VAL A 46 13.20 -11.05 -11.15
C VAL A 46 11.88 -11.80 -11.18
N PHE A 47 11.77 -12.90 -10.45
CA PHE A 47 10.51 -13.66 -10.34
C PHE A 47 9.39 -12.84 -9.71
N VAL A 48 9.67 -12.15 -8.59
CA VAL A 48 8.69 -11.30 -7.90
C VAL A 48 8.24 -10.14 -8.80
N ILE A 49 9.16 -9.50 -9.53
CA ILE A 49 8.84 -8.42 -10.48
C ILE A 49 7.95 -8.96 -11.62
N ALA A 50 8.25 -10.14 -12.14
CA ALA A 50 7.43 -10.78 -13.19
C ALA A 50 6.00 -11.08 -12.68
N CYS A 51 5.87 -11.68 -11.50
CA CYS A 51 4.56 -11.92 -10.87
C CYS A 51 3.78 -10.61 -10.62
N MET A 52 4.47 -9.58 -10.14
CA MET A 52 3.85 -8.26 -9.93
C MET A 52 3.41 -7.64 -11.26
N GLY A 53 4.22 -7.72 -12.30
CA GLY A 53 3.88 -7.24 -13.64
C GLY A 53 2.64 -7.93 -14.20
N LEU A 54 2.53 -9.24 -14.03
CA LEU A 54 1.34 -10.02 -14.41
C LEU A 54 0.10 -9.58 -13.61
N THR A 55 0.25 -9.36 -12.30
CA THR A 55 -0.83 -8.88 -11.43
C THR A 55 -1.31 -7.50 -11.86
N ILE A 56 -0.41 -6.56 -12.12
CA ILE A 56 -0.75 -5.22 -12.62
C ILE A 56 -1.50 -5.30 -13.94
N ARG A 57 -1.01 -6.12 -14.87
CA ARG A 57 -1.64 -6.30 -16.19
C ARG A 57 -3.03 -6.92 -16.07
N ALA A 58 -3.20 -7.91 -15.20
CA ALA A 58 -4.49 -8.54 -14.92
C ALA A 58 -5.47 -7.60 -14.18
N SER A 59 -4.97 -6.64 -13.40
CA SER A 59 -5.77 -5.67 -12.66
C SER A 59 -6.45 -4.62 -13.55
N LYS A 60 -5.93 -4.37 -14.78
CA LYS A 60 -6.41 -3.31 -15.69
C LYS A 60 -6.43 -1.89 -15.07
N VAL A 61 -5.74 -1.68 -13.97
CA VAL A 61 -5.63 -0.35 -13.35
C VAL A 61 -4.56 0.46 -14.08
N PRO A 62 -4.83 1.72 -14.46
CA PRO A 62 -3.84 2.57 -15.12
C PRO A 62 -2.62 2.81 -14.21
N PHE A 63 -1.44 2.62 -14.75
CA PHE A 63 -0.16 2.73 -14.03
C PHE A 63 -0.01 4.09 -13.32
N LYS A 64 -0.63 5.13 -13.86
CA LYS A 64 -0.64 6.49 -13.30
C LYS A 64 -1.22 6.57 -11.87
N PHE A 65 -2.21 5.74 -11.55
CA PHE A 65 -2.81 5.69 -10.21
C PHE A 65 -1.92 4.97 -9.21
N MET A 66 -1.23 3.91 -9.63
CA MET A 66 -0.28 3.17 -8.79
C MET A 66 0.96 4.02 -8.46
N THR A 67 1.48 4.79 -9.45
CA THR A 67 2.64 5.67 -9.25
C THR A 67 2.34 6.90 -8.39
N ARG A 68 1.08 7.23 -8.18
CA ARG A 68 0.69 8.33 -7.29
C ARG A 68 1.14 8.07 -5.84
N GLY A 69 1.02 6.83 -5.38
CA GLY A 69 1.57 6.38 -4.08
C GLY A 69 3.09 6.52 -4.02
N LEU A 70 3.79 6.19 -5.13
CA LEU A 70 5.24 6.33 -5.21
C LEU A 70 5.69 7.78 -5.05
N LYS A 71 4.98 8.74 -5.69
CA LYS A 71 5.35 10.16 -5.63
C LYS A 71 5.36 10.71 -4.21
N SER A 72 4.45 10.27 -3.36
CA SER A 72 4.39 10.70 -1.96
C SER A 72 5.56 10.18 -1.13
N ILE A 73 6.14 9.04 -1.51
CA ILE A 73 7.15 8.33 -0.72
C ILE A 73 8.56 8.45 -1.34
N ILE A 74 8.67 9.11 -2.50
CA ILE A 74 9.95 9.23 -3.23
C ILE A 74 11.06 9.86 -2.37
N VAL A 75 10.70 10.79 -1.49
CA VAL A 75 11.64 11.43 -0.56
C VAL A 75 12.20 10.41 0.43
N ILE A 76 11.35 9.53 0.96
CA ILE A 76 11.76 8.47 1.90
C ILE A 76 12.65 7.45 1.18
N ILE A 77 12.29 7.08 -0.05
CA ILE A 77 13.12 6.17 -0.87
C ILE A 77 14.48 6.78 -1.11
N LEU A 78 14.53 8.05 -1.53
CA LEU A 78 15.79 8.76 -1.77
C LEU A 78 16.66 8.82 -0.51
N PHE A 79 16.04 9.17 0.62
CA PHE A 79 16.73 9.22 1.92
C PHE A 79 17.30 7.85 2.33
N THR A 80 16.51 6.79 2.16
CA THR A 80 16.94 5.41 2.44
C THR A 80 18.12 5.00 1.54
N VAL A 81 18.06 5.32 0.24
CA VAL A 81 19.13 5.04 -0.71
C VAL A 81 20.41 5.78 -0.30
N VAL A 82 20.32 7.08 0.01
CA VAL A 82 21.45 7.90 0.44
C VAL A 82 22.08 7.35 1.72
N ILE A 83 21.29 7.01 2.73
CA ILE A 83 21.80 6.45 3.97
C ILE A 83 22.53 5.12 3.71
N ASN A 84 21.90 4.20 2.99
CA ASN A 84 22.50 2.89 2.72
C ASN A 84 23.79 3.03 1.89
N LEU A 85 23.85 3.99 0.94
CA LEU A 85 25.00 4.23 0.11
C LEU A 85 26.24 4.66 0.93
N PHE A 86 26.02 5.51 1.93
CA PHE A 86 27.12 6.12 2.71
C PHE A 86 27.41 5.40 4.04
N MET A 87 26.40 4.77 4.65
CA MET A 87 26.57 4.09 5.94
C MET A 87 26.99 2.62 5.82
N THR A 88 26.81 1.99 4.64
CA THR A 88 27.19 0.60 4.47
C THR A 88 28.70 0.49 4.28
N GLN A 89 29.37 -0.13 5.24
CA GLN A 89 30.78 -0.46 5.15
C GLN A 89 30.97 -1.74 4.34
N GLY A 90 31.88 -1.72 3.37
CA GLY A 90 32.24 -2.87 2.54
C GLY A 90 33.73 -2.88 2.23
N GLU A 91 34.21 -4.01 1.72
CA GLU A 91 35.63 -4.20 1.41
C GLU A 91 36.05 -3.51 0.11
N HIS A 92 35.13 -3.42 -0.87
CA HIS A 92 35.41 -2.81 -2.18
C HIS A 92 34.98 -1.34 -2.23
N VAL A 93 35.89 -0.43 -1.93
CA VAL A 93 35.68 1.02 -1.98
C VAL A 93 35.76 1.50 -3.43
N LEU A 94 34.63 1.97 -4.00
CA LEU A 94 34.55 2.54 -5.35
C LEU A 94 35.00 4.01 -5.40
N LEU A 95 34.57 4.80 -4.40
CA LEU A 95 34.88 6.22 -4.31
C LEU A 95 35.07 6.62 -2.85
N ARG A 96 36.13 7.40 -2.59
CA ARG A 96 36.43 7.96 -1.28
C ARG A 96 36.39 9.48 -1.37
N VAL A 97 35.34 10.09 -0.85
CA VAL A 97 35.21 11.55 -0.80
C VAL A 97 35.23 11.99 0.67
N GLY A 98 36.41 12.30 1.17
CA GLY A 98 36.62 12.70 2.57
C GLY A 98 36.20 11.61 3.57
N PHE A 99 35.20 11.91 4.41
CA PHE A 99 34.63 10.99 5.39
C PHE A 99 33.63 9.97 4.79
N LEU A 100 33.14 10.19 3.56
CA LEU A 100 32.14 9.36 2.91
C LEU A 100 32.83 8.33 2.01
N ARG A 101 32.53 7.06 2.25
CA ARG A 101 33.05 5.93 1.45
C ARG A 101 31.86 5.27 0.74
N VAL A 102 31.86 5.30 -0.58
CA VAL A 102 30.90 4.56 -1.40
C VAL A 102 31.52 3.21 -1.70
N THR A 103 30.87 2.14 -1.21
CA THR A 103 31.31 0.77 -1.41
C THR A 103 30.40 0.06 -2.41
N MET A 104 30.90 -0.94 -3.14
CA MET A 104 30.12 -1.73 -4.07
C MET A 104 28.97 -2.45 -3.37
N GLU A 105 29.22 -2.93 -2.15
CA GLU A 105 28.22 -3.58 -1.30
C GLU A 105 27.11 -2.59 -0.91
N GLY A 106 27.47 -1.34 -0.60
CA GLY A 106 26.53 -0.26 -0.30
C GLY A 106 25.61 0.06 -1.49
N VAL A 107 26.16 0.12 -2.70
CA VAL A 107 25.38 0.35 -3.93
C VAL A 107 24.41 -0.80 -4.18
N LEU A 108 24.87 -2.04 -4.06
CA LEU A 108 24.03 -3.22 -4.24
C LEU A 108 22.90 -3.28 -3.19
N LEU A 109 23.21 -2.96 -1.94
CA LEU A 109 22.24 -2.94 -0.85
C LEU A 109 21.22 -1.83 -1.05
N ALA A 110 21.67 -0.63 -1.40
CA ALA A 110 20.79 0.51 -1.72
C ALA A 110 19.86 0.19 -2.89
N ALA A 111 20.37 -0.43 -3.96
CA ALA A 111 19.57 -0.85 -5.10
C ALA A 111 18.51 -1.90 -4.71
N LYS A 112 18.88 -2.93 -3.93
CA LYS A 112 17.94 -3.95 -3.42
C LYS A 112 16.85 -3.32 -2.55
N MET A 113 17.21 -2.40 -1.65
CA MET A 113 16.25 -1.69 -0.79
C MET A 113 15.31 -0.81 -1.60
N CYS A 114 15.84 -0.09 -2.61
CA CYS A 114 15.02 0.72 -3.50
C CYS A 114 13.97 -0.13 -4.24
N VAL A 115 14.38 -1.23 -4.87
CA VAL A 115 13.48 -2.15 -5.57
C VAL A 115 12.46 -2.74 -4.59
N ARG A 116 12.87 -3.15 -3.39
CA ARG A 116 11.98 -3.69 -2.37
C ARG A 116 10.90 -2.69 -1.96
N LEU A 117 11.27 -1.44 -1.67
CA LEU A 117 10.31 -0.39 -1.29
C LEU A 117 9.33 -0.08 -2.42
N VAL A 118 9.82 0.02 -3.65
CA VAL A 118 8.97 0.25 -4.83
C VAL A 118 7.95 -0.88 -5.00
N LEU A 119 8.39 -2.14 -4.90
CA LEU A 119 7.51 -3.31 -5.02
C LEU A 119 6.47 -3.38 -3.88
N LEU A 120 6.86 -3.05 -2.65
CA LEU A 120 5.93 -2.98 -1.50
C LEU A 120 4.84 -1.93 -1.74
N ILE A 121 5.22 -0.74 -2.20
CA ILE A 121 4.27 0.35 -2.46
C ILE A 121 3.31 -0.04 -3.59
N ILE A 122 3.83 -0.59 -4.68
CA ILE A 122 3.01 -1.01 -5.81
C ILE A 122 2.05 -2.13 -5.37
N GLY A 123 2.54 -3.13 -4.64
CA GLY A 123 1.71 -4.24 -4.14
C GLY A 123 0.59 -3.79 -3.22
N SER A 124 0.89 -2.90 -2.28
CA SER A 124 -0.12 -2.29 -1.40
C SER A 124 -1.11 -1.42 -2.18
N SER A 125 -0.63 -0.68 -3.19
CA SER A 125 -1.48 0.14 -4.06
C SER A 125 -2.45 -0.71 -4.87
N VAL A 126 -2.01 -1.88 -5.39
CA VAL A 126 -2.90 -2.81 -6.10
C VAL A 126 -4.03 -3.27 -5.20
N LEU A 127 -3.74 -3.66 -3.95
CA LEU A 127 -4.77 -4.05 -2.98
C LEU A 127 -5.78 -2.92 -2.74
N THR A 128 -5.29 -1.71 -2.45
CA THR A 128 -6.11 -0.54 -2.14
C THR A 128 -6.98 -0.11 -3.33
N LEU A 129 -6.44 -0.16 -4.55
CA LEU A 129 -7.16 0.24 -5.77
C LEU A 129 -8.18 -0.82 -6.24
N THR A 130 -8.01 -2.09 -5.85
CA THR A 130 -8.87 -3.20 -6.29
C THR A 130 -9.85 -3.69 -5.24
N THR A 131 -9.81 -3.15 -4.01
CA THR A 131 -10.64 -3.62 -2.89
C THR A 131 -11.33 -2.43 -2.24
N THR A 132 -12.64 -2.52 -2.04
CA THR A 132 -13.38 -1.46 -1.34
C THR A 132 -13.11 -1.52 0.17
N PRO A 133 -13.22 -0.39 0.90
CA PRO A 133 -13.01 -0.36 2.35
C PRO A 133 -13.92 -1.36 3.11
N ILE A 134 -15.17 -1.53 2.68
CA ILE A 134 -16.11 -2.47 3.29
C ILE A 134 -15.63 -3.91 3.10
N GLN A 135 -15.26 -4.28 1.86
CA GLN A 135 -14.71 -5.62 1.58
C GLN A 135 -13.41 -5.89 2.35
N LEU A 136 -12.59 -4.85 2.56
CA LEU A 136 -11.37 -4.97 3.34
C LEU A 136 -11.68 -5.24 4.82
N THR A 137 -12.70 -4.57 5.38
CA THR A 137 -13.17 -4.81 6.76
C THR A 137 -13.63 -6.25 6.95
N ASP A 138 -14.43 -6.79 6.00
CA ASP A 138 -14.90 -8.18 6.04
C ASP A 138 -13.73 -9.18 5.94
N ALA A 139 -12.72 -8.86 5.15
CA ALA A 139 -11.51 -9.69 5.02
C ALA A 139 -10.68 -9.68 6.32
N ILE A 140 -10.56 -8.52 6.97
CA ILE A 140 -9.86 -8.39 8.27
C ILE A 140 -10.61 -9.17 9.35
N GLU A 141 -11.95 -9.09 9.41
CA GLU A 141 -12.75 -9.89 10.34
C GLU A 141 -12.44 -11.38 10.21
N TYR A 142 -12.42 -11.86 8.96
CA TYR A 142 -12.13 -13.26 8.68
C TYR A 142 -10.75 -13.70 9.18
N ILE A 143 -9.73 -12.87 8.97
CA ILE A 143 -8.36 -13.14 9.42
C ILE A 143 -8.25 -13.06 10.95
N LEU A 144 -9.00 -12.17 11.59
CA LEU A 144 -9.01 -12.05 13.05
C LEU A 144 -9.84 -13.14 13.74
N LYS A 145 -10.75 -13.81 13.03
CA LYS A 145 -11.64 -14.83 13.59
C LYS A 145 -10.91 -15.94 14.39
N PRO A 146 -9.77 -16.50 13.95
CA PRO A 146 -9.03 -17.50 14.75
C PRO A 146 -8.49 -16.93 16.06
N PHE A 147 -8.23 -15.63 16.14
CA PHE A 147 -7.72 -14.95 17.34
C PHE A 147 -8.80 -14.70 18.40
N LYS A 148 -10.06 -15.00 18.10
CA LYS A 148 -11.15 -15.00 19.10
C LYS A 148 -10.84 -15.88 20.31
N ARG A 149 -10.06 -16.95 20.11
CA ARG A 149 -9.61 -17.85 21.20
C ARG A 149 -8.67 -17.15 22.20
N ILE A 150 -8.02 -16.07 21.80
CA ILE A 150 -7.07 -15.29 22.63
C ILE A 150 -7.78 -14.03 23.19
N GLY A 151 -9.11 -13.92 23.03
CA GLY A 151 -9.89 -12.80 23.57
C GLY A 151 -10.03 -11.60 22.61
N VAL A 152 -9.65 -11.71 21.35
CA VAL A 152 -9.82 -10.63 20.36
C VAL A 152 -11.27 -10.58 19.89
N PRO A 153 -12.02 -9.47 20.14
CA PRO A 153 -13.41 -9.29 19.74
C PRO A 153 -13.50 -8.95 18.23
N ALA A 154 -13.11 -9.88 17.36
CA ALA A 154 -12.99 -9.64 15.93
C ALA A 154 -14.31 -9.21 15.27
N HIS A 155 -15.42 -9.79 15.70
CA HIS A 155 -16.75 -9.49 15.16
C HIS A 155 -17.21 -8.08 15.58
N GLU A 156 -17.01 -7.71 16.83
CA GLU A 156 -17.36 -6.40 17.36
C GLU A 156 -16.58 -5.29 16.67
N ILE A 157 -15.28 -5.51 16.45
CA ILE A 157 -14.41 -4.58 15.70
C ILE A 157 -14.91 -4.41 14.25
N ALA A 158 -15.20 -5.52 13.55
CA ALA A 158 -15.70 -5.47 12.17
C ALA A 158 -17.05 -4.76 12.09
N MET A 159 -17.95 -5.02 13.04
CA MET A 159 -19.26 -4.36 13.12
C MET A 159 -19.09 -2.85 13.32
N MET A 160 -18.24 -2.41 14.26
CA MET A 160 -17.94 -0.99 14.47
C MET A 160 -17.39 -0.32 13.21
N MET A 161 -16.44 -0.97 12.53
CA MET A 161 -15.86 -0.45 11.28
C MET A 161 -16.90 -0.36 10.16
N THR A 162 -17.74 -1.37 10.00
CA THR A 162 -18.79 -1.39 8.96
C THR A 162 -19.81 -0.28 9.21
N ILE A 163 -20.24 -0.08 10.45
CA ILE A 163 -21.14 1.01 10.82
C ILE A 163 -20.48 2.35 10.55
N ALA A 164 -19.23 2.55 10.98
CA ALA A 164 -18.49 3.78 10.75
C ALA A 164 -18.38 4.11 9.25
N LEU A 165 -17.95 3.13 8.42
CA LEU A 165 -17.82 3.30 6.97
C LEU A 165 -19.14 3.62 6.28
N ARG A 166 -20.26 3.14 6.81
CA ARG A 166 -21.61 3.44 6.30
C ARG A 166 -22.07 4.84 6.70
N PHE A 167 -21.72 5.28 7.90
CA PHE A 167 -22.16 6.59 8.40
C PHE A 167 -21.33 7.76 7.86
N ILE A 168 -20.05 7.54 7.51
CA ILE A 168 -19.17 8.60 6.98
C ILE A 168 -19.80 9.32 5.77
N PRO A 169 -20.30 8.64 4.70
CA PRO A 169 -20.94 9.32 3.58
C PRO A 169 -22.18 10.13 4.01
N THR A 170 -23.00 9.55 4.86
CA THR A 170 -24.22 10.19 5.37
C THR A 170 -23.90 11.46 6.15
N LEU A 171 -22.88 11.42 7.00
CA LEU A 171 -22.42 12.59 7.77
C LEU A 171 -21.86 13.69 6.86
N LEU A 172 -21.12 13.32 5.81
CA LEU A 172 -20.60 14.28 4.83
C LEU A 172 -21.73 14.97 4.07
N ASP A 173 -22.73 14.22 3.64
CA ASP A 173 -23.90 14.77 2.93
C ASP A 173 -24.72 15.71 3.85
N GLU A 174 -24.89 15.34 5.12
CA GLU A 174 -25.60 16.18 6.10
C GLU A 174 -24.78 17.46 6.41
N THR A 175 -23.46 17.34 6.55
CA THR A 175 -22.58 18.50 6.75
C THR A 175 -22.66 19.47 5.56
N ASP A 176 -22.67 18.96 4.33
CA ASP A 176 -22.85 19.78 3.12
C ASP A 176 -24.19 20.51 3.10
N LYS A 177 -25.29 19.85 3.52
CA LYS A 177 -26.62 20.50 3.64
C LYS A 177 -26.60 21.60 4.70
N ILE A 178 -26.03 21.35 5.87
CA ILE A 178 -25.92 22.34 6.94
C ILE A 178 -25.10 23.55 6.47
N MET A 179 -23.94 23.33 5.83
CA MET A 179 -23.11 24.41 5.32
C MET A 179 -23.86 25.28 4.31
N LYS A 180 -24.57 24.67 3.35
CA LYS A 180 -25.39 25.41 2.36
C LYS A 180 -26.52 26.20 3.04
N ALA A 181 -27.16 25.61 4.05
CA ALA A 181 -28.20 26.33 4.80
C ALA A 181 -27.65 27.54 5.58
N GLN A 182 -26.47 27.40 6.16
CA GLN A 182 -25.79 28.51 6.88
C GLN A 182 -25.37 29.61 5.91
N GLN A 183 -24.77 29.24 4.76
CA GLN A 183 -24.43 30.21 3.70
C GLN A 183 -25.66 30.98 3.19
N ALA A 184 -26.80 30.30 3.03
CA ALA A 184 -28.04 30.95 2.64
C ALA A 184 -28.61 31.91 3.70
N ARG A 185 -28.22 31.74 4.96
CA ARG A 185 -28.59 32.61 6.08
C ARG A 185 -27.60 33.77 6.30
N GLY A 186 -26.54 33.86 5.48
CA GLY A 186 -25.56 34.95 5.56
C GLY A 186 -24.41 34.71 6.55
N ALA A 187 -24.16 33.46 6.94
CA ALA A 187 -23.00 33.09 7.77
C ALA A 187 -21.78 32.76 6.92
#